data_13c278c8b03ae6d7cb6a383f7d5fa975
#
_entry.id   13c278c8b03ae6d7cb6a383f7d5fa975
#
_cell.length_a   1.000
_cell.length_b   1.000
_cell.length_c   1.000
_cell.angle_alpha   90.00
_cell.angle_beta   90.00
_cell.angle_gamma   90.00
#
_symmetry.space_group_name_H-M   'P 1'
#
loop_
_entity.id
_entity.type
_entity.pdbx_description
1 polymer ?
#
loop_
_entity_poly.entity_id
_entity_poly.type
_entity_poly.pdbx_seq_one_letter_code
_entity_poly.pdbx_strand_id
1 'polypeptide(L)'
;AKNEVPKGKKFVWLTFDDGVEDFYTIVYPLLKKYKMTATNNIITDFTQKEKENVLTFDQIKEMKNAGLTFESHTVNHPDLANSSLETQKNELVASKRLLDKVLDQNTSVIVYPSGRYSQVTIDQAKKADYKLGLTTKNGLASSADGLYALKRVRILPTTTGEDLLAMIQE
;
A
#
# COMPACT_ATOMS: atom_id res chain seq x y z
N ALA A 1 20.01 0.43 -10.04
CA ALA A 1 19.85 1.76 -10.61
C ALA A 1 19.22 2.63 -9.51
N LYS A 2 19.81 3.77 -9.16
CA LYS A 2 19.14 4.79 -8.35
C LYS A 2 18.04 5.36 -9.23
N ASN A 3 16.79 5.07 -8.91
CA ASN A 3 15.64 5.73 -9.53
C ASN A 3 15.58 7.15 -8.99
N GLU A 4 16.36 8.04 -9.56
CA GLU A 4 16.29 9.45 -9.24
C GLU A 4 15.06 10.04 -9.96
N VAL A 5 14.24 10.76 -9.21
CA VAL A 5 13.15 11.55 -9.80
C VAL A 5 13.77 12.58 -10.75
N PRO A 6 13.40 12.60 -12.05
CA PRO A 6 13.96 13.55 -12.99
C PRO A 6 13.74 14.99 -12.50
N LYS A 7 14.77 15.83 -12.57
CA LYS A 7 14.67 17.25 -12.16
C LYS A 7 13.49 17.94 -12.88
N GLY A 8 12.69 18.64 -12.12
CA GLY A 8 11.55 19.44 -12.63
C GLY A 8 10.27 18.66 -12.92
N LYS A 9 10.21 17.36 -12.61
CA LYS A 9 8.97 16.58 -12.67
C LYS A 9 8.44 16.28 -11.28
N LYS A 10 7.13 16.45 -11.10
CA LYS A 10 6.42 15.98 -9.91
C LYS A 10 5.91 14.56 -10.17
N PHE A 11 6.03 13.69 -9.17
CA PHE A 11 5.52 12.35 -9.21
C PHE A 11 4.45 12.18 -8.16
N VAL A 12 3.35 11.57 -8.54
CA VAL A 12 2.27 11.18 -7.64
C VAL A 12 2.22 9.66 -7.64
N TRP A 13 2.31 9.08 -6.47
CA TRP A 13 2.11 7.65 -6.27
C TRP A 13 0.70 7.40 -5.76
N LEU A 14 -0.15 6.84 -6.61
CA LEU A 14 -1.51 6.47 -6.25
C LEU A 14 -1.49 5.17 -5.44
N THR A 15 -2.02 5.21 -4.22
CA THR A 15 -2.11 4.05 -3.34
C THR A 15 -3.54 3.85 -2.86
N PHE A 16 -3.97 2.59 -2.84
CA PHE A 16 -5.26 2.14 -2.37
C PHE A 16 -5.05 1.04 -1.34
N ASP A 17 -5.88 1.00 -0.32
CA ASP A 17 -5.75 0.05 0.78
C ASP A 17 -6.88 -0.98 0.76
N ASP A 18 -6.73 -2.03 1.59
CA ASP A 18 -7.68 -3.08 1.94
C ASP A 18 -7.94 -4.16 0.87
N GLY A 19 -7.64 -3.92 -0.39
CA GLY A 19 -7.91 -4.88 -1.45
C GLY A 19 -9.39 -5.05 -1.75
N VAL A 20 -10.19 -3.96 -1.71
CA VAL A 20 -11.63 -4.00 -2.02
C VAL A 20 -11.88 -4.24 -3.50
N GLU A 21 -12.98 -4.96 -3.83
CA GLU A 21 -13.33 -5.36 -5.19
C GLU A 21 -13.59 -4.17 -6.13
N ASP A 22 -14.05 -3.03 -5.60
CA ASP A 22 -14.24 -1.80 -6.36
C ASP A 22 -12.96 -1.32 -7.05
N PHE A 23 -11.79 -1.71 -6.53
CA PHE A 23 -10.54 -1.41 -7.21
C PHE A 23 -10.43 -2.10 -8.56
N TYR A 24 -10.95 -3.33 -8.69
CA TYR A 24 -10.97 -4.06 -9.96
C TYR A 24 -12.11 -3.59 -10.88
N THR A 25 -13.31 -3.40 -10.32
CA THR A 25 -14.52 -3.13 -11.11
C THR A 25 -14.65 -1.68 -11.54
N ILE A 26 -14.10 -0.73 -10.78
CA ILE A 26 -14.23 0.72 -11.00
C ILE A 26 -12.88 1.38 -11.29
N VAL A 27 -11.91 1.20 -10.39
CA VAL A 27 -10.65 1.96 -10.46
C VAL A 27 -9.75 1.46 -11.61
N TYR A 28 -9.60 0.16 -11.78
CA TYR A 28 -8.74 -0.43 -12.81
C TYR A 28 -9.13 -0.02 -14.24
N PRO A 29 -10.42 -0.05 -14.65
CA PRO A 29 -10.83 0.48 -15.95
C PRO A 29 -10.46 1.95 -16.16
N LEU A 30 -10.58 2.79 -15.12
CA LEU A 30 -10.18 4.20 -15.19
C LEU A 30 -8.67 4.35 -15.34
N LEU A 31 -7.86 3.61 -14.57
CA LEU A 31 -6.40 3.62 -14.72
C LEU A 31 -5.97 3.22 -16.14
N LYS A 32 -6.60 2.18 -16.71
CA LYS A 32 -6.36 1.78 -18.11
C LYS A 32 -6.72 2.90 -19.09
N LYS A 33 -7.90 3.51 -18.93
CA LYS A 33 -8.36 4.61 -19.80
C LYS A 33 -7.39 5.79 -19.81
N TYR A 34 -6.85 6.14 -18.65
CA TYR A 34 -5.94 7.28 -18.50
C TYR A 34 -4.45 6.91 -18.58
N LYS A 35 -4.12 5.64 -18.87
CA LYS A 35 -2.74 5.11 -18.93
C LYS A 35 -1.95 5.41 -17.66
N MET A 36 -2.60 5.26 -16.52
CA MET A 36 -2.04 5.45 -15.19
C MET A 36 -1.77 4.11 -14.52
N THR A 37 -0.88 4.10 -13.56
CA THR A 37 -0.65 2.96 -12.67
C THR A 37 -0.94 3.34 -11.23
N ALA A 38 -1.12 2.32 -10.38
CA ALA A 38 -1.37 2.47 -8.94
C ALA A 38 -0.85 1.26 -8.19
N THR A 39 -0.76 1.41 -6.86
CA THR A 39 -0.50 0.31 -5.92
C THR A 39 -1.76 0.04 -5.11
N ASN A 40 -2.14 -1.23 -4.98
CA ASN A 40 -3.15 -1.65 -4.00
C ASN A 40 -2.47 -2.48 -2.89
N ASN A 41 -2.76 -2.15 -1.64
CA ASN A 41 -2.17 -2.76 -0.46
C ASN A 41 -3.14 -3.79 0.12
N ILE A 42 -2.74 -5.04 0.15
CA ILE A 42 -3.60 -6.21 0.31
C ILE A 42 -3.61 -6.71 1.75
N ILE A 43 -4.82 -6.88 2.32
CA ILE A 43 -5.06 -7.68 3.53
C ILE A 43 -5.12 -9.14 3.10
N THR A 44 -4.04 -9.88 3.32
CA THR A 44 -3.83 -11.14 2.61
C THR A 44 -4.79 -12.26 3.03
N ASP A 45 -5.25 -12.31 4.28
CA ASP A 45 -6.23 -13.30 4.75
C ASP A 45 -7.61 -13.09 4.13
N PHE A 46 -7.97 -11.81 3.86
CA PHE A 46 -9.27 -11.49 3.25
C PHE A 46 -9.33 -12.00 1.80
N THR A 47 -8.27 -11.74 1.05
CA THR A 47 -8.12 -12.24 -0.33
C THR A 47 -7.99 -13.77 -0.37
N GLN A 48 -7.20 -14.36 0.54
CA GLN A 48 -7.01 -15.81 0.59
C GLN A 48 -8.29 -16.59 0.94
N LYS A 49 -9.16 -16.01 1.75
CA LYS A 49 -10.45 -16.59 2.11
C LYS A 49 -11.59 -16.18 1.16
N GLU A 50 -11.27 -15.45 0.10
CA GLU A 50 -12.25 -14.97 -0.87
C GLU A 50 -13.47 -14.30 -0.20
N LYS A 51 -13.19 -13.41 0.77
CA LYS A 51 -14.25 -12.67 1.44
C LYS A 51 -15.06 -11.85 0.44
N GLU A 52 -16.32 -11.66 0.73
CA GLU A 52 -17.21 -10.84 -0.08
C GLU A 52 -16.67 -9.42 -0.24
N ASN A 53 -16.80 -8.85 -1.45
CA ASN A 53 -16.34 -7.51 -1.82
C ASN A 53 -14.81 -7.29 -1.69
N VAL A 54 -14.02 -8.37 -1.77
CA VAL A 54 -12.55 -8.31 -1.73
C VAL A 54 -11.98 -8.88 -3.03
N LEU A 55 -10.87 -8.32 -3.48
CA LEU A 55 -10.11 -8.80 -4.64
C LEU A 55 -9.72 -10.27 -4.50
N THR A 56 -9.94 -11.05 -5.53
CA THR A 56 -9.37 -12.40 -5.65
C THR A 56 -7.90 -12.33 -6.12
N PHE A 57 -7.12 -13.38 -5.85
CA PHE A 57 -5.76 -13.44 -6.36
C PHE A 57 -5.69 -13.49 -7.89
N ASP A 58 -6.71 -14.00 -8.58
CA ASP A 58 -6.73 -14.00 -10.04
C ASP A 58 -6.96 -12.60 -10.60
N GLN A 59 -7.85 -11.80 -10.01
CA GLN A 59 -8.00 -10.38 -10.35
C GLN A 59 -6.70 -9.60 -10.09
N ILE A 60 -6.03 -9.86 -8.97
CA ILE A 60 -4.74 -9.24 -8.61
C ILE A 60 -3.67 -9.59 -9.65
N LYS A 61 -3.56 -10.86 -10.06
CA LYS A 61 -2.60 -11.28 -11.09
C LYS A 61 -2.88 -10.64 -12.45
N GLU A 62 -4.14 -10.55 -12.86
CA GLU A 62 -4.53 -9.85 -14.08
C GLU A 62 -4.06 -8.40 -14.06
N MET A 63 -4.38 -7.67 -13.00
CA MET A 63 -3.99 -6.26 -12.85
C MET A 63 -2.48 -6.08 -12.76
N LYS A 64 -1.77 -7.00 -12.08
CA LYS A 64 -0.31 -7.00 -12.01
C LYS A 64 0.31 -7.17 -13.39
N ASN A 65 -0.20 -8.09 -14.20
CA ASN A 65 0.25 -8.29 -15.57
C ASN A 65 -0.02 -7.06 -16.47
N ALA A 66 -1.00 -6.24 -16.10
CA ALA A 66 -1.28 -4.96 -16.75
C ALA A 66 -0.43 -3.79 -16.21
N GLY A 67 0.49 -4.03 -15.27
CA GLY A 67 1.44 -3.05 -14.78
C GLY A 67 1.06 -2.35 -13.47
N LEU A 68 0.01 -2.80 -12.76
CA LEU A 68 -0.28 -2.35 -11.42
C LEU A 68 0.61 -3.08 -10.40
N THR A 69 0.80 -2.49 -9.22
CA THR A 69 1.61 -3.07 -8.15
C THR A 69 0.75 -3.43 -6.94
N PHE A 70 1.16 -4.45 -6.21
CA PHE A 70 0.46 -4.94 -5.03
C PHE A 70 1.43 -5.12 -3.88
N GLU A 71 1.11 -4.51 -2.74
CA GLU A 71 1.97 -4.46 -1.57
C GLU A 71 1.19 -4.90 -0.32
N SER A 72 1.85 -4.95 0.83
CA SER A 72 1.27 -5.55 2.04
C SER A 72 0.47 -4.54 2.87
N HIS A 73 -0.73 -5.00 3.31
CA HIS A 73 -1.52 -4.37 4.37
C HIS A 73 -1.76 -5.35 5.53
N THR A 74 -0.73 -6.16 5.88
CA THR A 74 -0.75 -7.23 6.87
C THR A 74 -1.60 -8.46 6.49
N VAL A 75 -1.72 -9.42 7.39
CA VAL A 75 -2.57 -10.61 7.20
C VAL A 75 -4.03 -10.29 7.52
N ASN A 76 -4.30 -9.75 8.72
CA ASN A 76 -5.64 -9.61 9.29
C ASN A 76 -6.04 -8.17 9.62
N HIS A 77 -5.23 -7.18 9.25
CA HIS A 77 -5.47 -5.76 9.55
C HIS A 77 -5.56 -5.42 11.06
N PRO A 78 -4.64 -5.90 11.93
CA PRO A 78 -4.68 -5.61 13.35
C PRO A 78 -4.15 -4.20 13.68
N ASP A 79 -4.44 -3.72 14.88
CA ASP A 79 -3.73 -2.58 15.46
C ASP A 79 -2.31 -2.99 15.86
N LEU A 80 -1.35 -2.77 14.96
CA LEU A 80 0.04 -3.18 15.19
C LEU A 80 0.70 -2.45 16.37
N ALA A 81 0.29 -1.20 16.67
CA ALA A 81 0.87 -0.46 17.78
C ALA A 81 0.57 -1.11 19.14
N ASN A 82 -0.60 -1.76 19.25
CA ASN A 82 -1.07 -2.41 20.47
C ASN A 82 -0.98 -3.94 20.43
N SER A 83 -0.45 -4.50 19.36
CA SER A 83 -0.27 -5.95 19.22
C SER A 83 1.01 -6.45 19.90
N SER A 84 1.02 -7.72 20.32
CA SER A 84 2.22 -8.37 20.83
C SER A 84 3.33 -8.41 19.77
N LEU A 85 4.59 -8.54 20.22
CA LEU A 85 5.74 -8.66 19.32
C LEU A 85 5.58 -9.85 18.36
N GLU A 86 5.08 -10.96 18.85
CA GLU A 86 4.84 -12.17 18.05
C GLU A 86 3.76 -11.93 16.99
N THR A 87 2.66 -11.30 17.36
CA THR A 87 1.60 -10.91 16.42
C THR A 87 2.14 -9.98 15.34
N GLN A 88 2.85 -8.92 15.71
CA GLN A 88 3.44 -8.00 14.74
C GLN A 88 4.36 -8.72 13.75
N LYS A 89 5.25 -9.59 14.26
CA LYS A 89 6.15 -10.39 13.42
C LYS A 89 5.37 -11.29 12.46
N ASN A 90 4.37 -12.01 12.96
CA ASN A 90 3.57 -12.94 12.13
C ASN A 90 2.80 -12.19 11.05
N GLU A 91 2.14 -11.09 11.38
CA GLU A 91 1.38 -10.25 10.46
C GLU A 91 2.25 -9.70 9.31
N LEU A 92 3.46 -9.24 9.63
CA LEU A 92 4.37 -8.67 8.66
C LEU A 92 5.05 -9.74 7.79
N VAL A 93 5.56 -10.81 8.40
CA VAL A 93 6.30 -11.85 7.68
C VAL A 93 5.36 -12.71 6.82
N ALA A 94 4.20 -13.11 7.35
CA ALA A 94 3.30 -14.00 6.63
C ALA A 94 2.63 -13.29 5.43
N SER A 95 2.22 -12.02 5.60
CA SER A 95 1.64 -11.25 4.48
C SER A 95 2.64 -11.07 3.33
N LYS A 96 3.88 -10.65 3.64
CA LYS A 96 4.93 -10.54 2.64
C LYS A 96 5.18 -11.87 1.93
N ARG A 97 5.38 -12.94 2.70
CA ARG A 97 5.67 -14.29 2.17
C ARG A 97 4.56 -14.80 1.24
N LEU A 98 3.30 -14.54 1.58
CA LEU A 98 2.17 -14.97 0.76
C LEU A 98 2.15 -14.18 -0.56
N LEU A 99 2.26 -12.85 -0.51
CA LEU A 99 2.30 -12.02 -1.71
C LEU A 99 3.49 -12.36 -2.61
N ASP A 100 4.69 -12.52 -2.04
CA ASP A 100 5.88 -12.89 -2.80
C ASP A 100 5.69 -14.23 -3.53
N LYS A 101 5.11 -15.23 -2.83
CA LYS A 101 4.85 -16.55 -3.41
C LYS A 101 3.79 -16.52 -4.51
N VAL A 102 2.66 -15.84 -4.28
CA VAL A 102 1.50 -15.91 -5.19
C VAL A 102 1.71 -15.02 -6.41
N LEU A 103 2.40 -13.91 -6.22
CA LEU A 103 2.60 -12.89 -7.26
C LEU A 103 4.00 -12.93 -7.90
N ASP A 104 4.87 -13.84 -7.49
CA ASP A 104 6.26 -13.91 -7.94
C ASP A 104 6.93 -12.52 -7.91
N GLN A 105 7.05 -11.97 -6.69
CA GLN A 105 7.59 -10.62 -6.47
C GLN A 105 8.43 -10.55 -5.19
N ASN A 106 9.00 -9.41 -4.91
CA ASN A 106 9.59 -9.07 -3.64
C ASN A 106 8.81 -7.88 -3.03
N THR A 107 7.79 -8.19 -2.24
CA THR A 107 6.97 -7.19 -1.53
C THR A 107 7.86 -6.32 -0.66
N SER A 108 7.83 -5.02 -0.86
CA SER A 108 8.80 -4.09 -0.29
C SER A 108 8.17 -2.99 0.56
N VAL A 109 6.86 -2.83 0.46
CA VAL A 109 6.13 -1.79 1.16
C VAL A 109 5.14 -2.41 2.14
N ILE A 110 5.11 -1.87 3.37
CA ILE A 110 4.06 -2.12 4.36
C ILE A 110 3.22 -0.87 4.55
N VAL A 111 1.92 -1.01 4.46
CA VAL A 111 0.99 0.03 4.91
C VAL A 111 0.44 -0.39 6.26
N TYR A 112 0.65 0.44 7.27
CA TYR A 112 0.20 0.11 8.63
C TYR A 112 -1.31 0.24 8.75
N PRO A 113 -2.03 -0.82 9.19
CA PRO A 113 -3.46 -0.78 9.43
C PRO A 113 -3.88 0.45 10.25
N SER A 114 -4.84 1.23 9.72
CA SER A 114 -5.30 2.50 10.32
C SER A 114 -4.18 3.50 10.63
N GLY A 115 -2.99 3.32 10.04
CA GLY A 115 -1.80 4.12 10.32
C GLY A 115 -1.22 3.92 11.72
N ARG A 116 -1.60 2.83 12.43
CA ARG A 116 -1.17 2.54 13.80
C ARG A 116 0.08 1.68 13.81
N TYR A 117 1.16 2.26 14.31
CA TYR A 117 2.48 1.61 14.42
C TYR A 117 3.24 2.18 15.61
N SER A 118 4.25 1.46 16.07
CA SER A 118 5.20 1.88 17.10
C SER A 118 6.63 1.72 16.57
N GLN A 119 7.63 2.13 17.36
CA GLN A 119 9.03 1.87 17.02
C GLN A 119 9.30 0.36 16.88
N VAL A 120 8.66 -0.46 17.73
CA VAL A 120 8.75 -1.92 17.65
C VAL A 120 8.21 -2.42 16.31
N THR A 121 7.09 -1.86 15.85
CA THR A 121 6.52 -2.20 14.52
C THR A 121 7.49 -1.89 13.39
N ILE A 122 8.13 -0.73 13.42
CA ILE A 122 9.16 -0.35 12.43
C ILE A 122 10.33 -1.34 12.46
N ASP A 123 10.79 -1.72 13.64
CA ASP A 123 11.91 -2.65 13.78
C ASP A 123 11.55 -4.05 13.26
N GLN A 124 10.30 -4.51 13.46
CA GLN A 124 9.82 -5.77 12.88
C GLN A 124 9.67 -5.66 11.35
N ALA A 125 9.19 -4.55 10.82
CA ALA A 125 9.10 -4.32 9.38
C ALA A 125 10.49 -4.36 8.70
N LYS A 126 11.50 -3.74 9.33
CA LYS A 126 12.91 -3.83 8.86
C LYS A 126 13.43 -5.26 8.87
N LYS A 127 13.19 -6.01 9.96
CA LYS A 127 13.58 -7.42 10.08
C LYS A 127 12.89 -8.33 9.06
N ALA A 128 11.66 -7.99 8.67
CA ALA A 128 10.92 -8.67 7.62
C ALA A 128 11.31 -8.23 6.20
N ASP A 129 12.35 -7.39 6.08
CA ASP A 129 12.91 -6.88 4.81
C ASP A 129 11.96 -5.97 4.01
N TYR A 130 10.98 -5.33 4.65
CA TYR A 130 10.31 -4.19 4.03
C TYR A 130 11.28 -3.03 3.86
N LYS A 131 11.09 -2.23 2.84
CA LYS A 131 11.92 -1.06 2.53
C LYS A 131 11.23 0.27 2.84
N LEU A 132 9.90 0.29 2.77
CA LEU A 132 9.08 1.47 3.03
C LEU A 132 7.92 1.11 3.96
N GLY A 133 7.53 2.08 4.80
CA GLY A 133 6.33 2.02 5.62
C GLY A 133 5.45 3.26 5.38
N LEU A 134 4.19 3.05 5.01
CA LEU A 134 3.22 4.12 4.78
C LEU A 134 2.24 4.22 5.95
N THR A 135 1.88 5.45 6.28
CA THR A 135 0.96 5.77 7.37
C THR A 135 -0.33 6.40 6.86
N THR A 136 -1.24 6.74 7.75
CA THR A 136 -2.42 7.59 7.48
C THR A 136 -2.19 9.06 7.87
N LYS A 137 -0.99 9.44 8.26
CA LYS A 137 -0.66 10.84 8.54
C LYS A 137 -0.80 11.65 7.25
N ASN A 138 -1.64 12.69 7.29
CA ASN A 138 -1.89 13.52 6.12
C ASN A 138 -0.69 14.42 5.81
N GLY A 139 -0.39 14.57 4.53
CA GLY A 139 0.66 15.46 4.01
C GLY A 139 1.52 14.80 2.93
N LEU A 140 2.39 15.59 2.32
CA LEU A 140 3.36 15.10 1.35
C LEU A 140 4.43 14.26 2.05
N ALA A 141 4.78 13.14 1.44
CA ALA A 141 5.88 12.31 1.91
C ALA A 141 7.22 13.02 1.68
N SER A 142 8.10 12.94 2.66
CA SER A 142 9.44 13.51 2.55
C SER A 142 10.50 12.60 3.20
N SER A 143 11.76 12.81 2.86
CA SER A 143 12.87 12.09 3.51
C SER A 143 12.96 12.36 5.01
N ALA A 144 12.43 13.49 5.49
CA ALA A 144 12.37 13.85 6.90
C ALA A 144 11.40 12.98 7.71
N ASP A 145 10.40 12.35 7.06
CA ASP A 145 9.48 11.41 7.72
C ASP A 145 10.18 10.10 8.12
N GLY A 146 11.32 9.80 7.50
CA GLY A 146 11.96 8.49 7.53
C GLY A 146 11.23 7.47 6.64
N LEU A 147 11.97 6.51 6.08
CA LEU A 147 11.44 5.56 5.09
C LEU A 147 10.29 4.67 5.62
N TYR A 148 10.15 4.53 6.92
CA TYR A 148 9.15 3.65 7.55
C TYR A 148 7.98 4.39 8.20
N ALA A 149 7.83 5.71 7.94
CA ALA A 149 6.75 6.52 8.51
C ALA A 149 6.23 7.57 7.51
N LEU A 150 6.27 7.25 6.23
CA LEU A 150 5.92 8.17 5.15
C LEU A 150 4.46 8.62 5.26
N LYS A 151 4.23 9.91 5.11
CA LYS A 151 2.90 10.51 5.04
C LYS A 151 2.25 10.21 3.69
N ARG A 152 0.94 10.35 3.65
CA ARG A 152 0.16 10.31 2.40
C ARG A 152 -0.86 11.44 2.39
N VAL A 153 -1.06 12.04 1.22
CA VAL A 153 -2.21 12.93 1.01
C VAL A 153 -3.47 12.05 0.96
N ARG A 154 -4.37 12.26 1.92
CA ARG A 154 -5.60 11.48 2.02
C ARG A 154 -6.67 12.05 1.12
N ILE A 155 -7.21 11.23 0.23
CA ILE A 155 -8.34 11.57 -0.63
C ILE A 155 -9.63 11.09 0.04
N LEU A 156 -10.59 12.00 0.14
CA LEU A 156 -11.92 11.76 0.71
C LEU A 156 -12.98 11.74 -0.41
N PRO A 157 -14.16 11.17 -0.19
CA PRO A 157 -15.25 11.20 -1.17
C PRO A 157 -15.65 12.62 -1.61
N THR A 158 -15.36 13.62 -0.79
CA THR A 158 -15.62 15.04 -1.06
C THR A 158 -14.45 15.77 -1.72
N THR A 159 -13.28 15.13 -1.89
CA THR A 159 -12.11 15.77 -2.51
C THR A 159 -12.35 15.95 -4.00
N THR A 160 -12.32 17.19 -4.46
CA THR A 160 -12.42 17.53 -5.88
C THR A 160 -11.06 17.40 -6.59
N GLY A 161 -11.06 17.44 -7.93
CA GLY A 161 -9.82 17.48 -8.70
C GLY A 161 -8.99 18.75 -8.43
N GLU A 162 -9.66 19.89 -8.17
CA GLU A 162 -9.00 21.15 -7.80
C GLU A 162 -8.34 21.03 -6.42
N ASP A 163 -9.04 20.46 -5.44
CA ASP A 163 -8.46 20.19 -4.11
C ASP A 163 -7.23 19.31 -4.21
N LEU A 164 -7.30 18.22 -4.99
CA LEU A 164 -6.16 17.34 -5.21
C LEU A 164 -4.98 18.07 -5.82
N LEU A 165 -5.21 18.88 -6.85
CA LEU A 165 -4.15 19.68 -7.49
C LEU A 165 -3.51 20.63 -6.48
N ALA A 166 -4.31 21.31 -5.64
CA ALA A 166 -3.78 22.20 -4.60
C ALA A 166 -2.92 21.41 -3.58
N MET A 167 -3.40 20.23 -3.13
CA MET A 167 -2.68 19.39 -2.15
C MET A 167 -1.32 18.87 -2.63
N ILE A 168 -1.13 18.70 -3.94
CA ILE A 168 0.11 18.15 -4.52
C ILE A 168 1.04 19.23 -5.10
N GLN A 169 0.66 20.49 -5.05
CA GLN A 169 1.46 21.63 -5.55
C GLN A 169 2.38 22.24 -4.49
N GLU A 170 2.13 21.98 -3.22
CA GLU A 170 2.99 22.41 -2.11
C GLU A 170 4.31 21.59 -2.09
#